data_bc91459ede4c11df3dec18e72d299add
#
_entry.id   bc91459ede4c11df3dec18e72d299add
#
_cell.length_a   1.000
_cell.length_b   1.000
_cell.length_c   1.000
_cell.angle_alpha   90.00
_cell.angle_beta   90.00
_cell.angle_gamma   90.00
#
_symmetry.space_group_name_H-M   'P 1'
#
loop_
_entity.id
_entity.type
_entity.pdbx_description
1 polymer ?
#
loop_
_entity_poly.entity_id
_entity_poly.type
_entity_poly.pdbx_seq_one_letter_code
_entity_poly.pdbx_strand_id
1 'polypeptide(L)'
;MKILTLILLLARILFTHAVYAPLREYAGQSFFSGWNFPGNYDNTTWGNVTFVDQTTASMNKLAYVNDAGNAILRVDNTTDITGTGLIYRDSVKLTSQDLYPLGSLITIDLIHMPYGCSVWPSFWTFGGTDLEWPMYGEIDIIEGINLNTNNQMALHHNDSSCVQSPNPGQSGKTVNADCTNGDPVGATGCAVTETKPNSFGESFSQNGGGVFALQFDMSGAFIWFWSRQNIPKSITSATSTSNMDTTDWGTPSASYPSSGCDLQKLFKPQKLILDITLCGTWAGIPSIFNTQCSGQCVQDYIMGPGSPKYDNAWFEISYIRTYTAAAGNATSSGVVSTATGTTTHVVTSTSGRATASASATGTSSPSSAGRPHSTISWVLVVSLLCLVSLGL
;
A
#
# COMPACT_ATOMS: atom_id res chain seq x y z
N MET A 1 63.67 8.56 -28.44
CA MET A 1 62.23 8.72 -28.53
C MET A 1 61.60 7.47 -27.92
N LYS A 2 61.10 7.56 -26.70
CA LYS A 2 60.36 6.46 -26.05
C LYS A 2 58.86 6.79 -26.14
N ILE A 3 58.13 5.98 -26.91
CA ILE A 3 56.66 6.08 -27.03
C ILE A 3 56.06 5.46 -25.77
N LEU A 4 55.46 6.30 -24.93
CA LEU A 4 54.73 5.91 -23.76
C LEU A 4 53.32 5.54 -24.21
N THR A 5 53.00 4.26 -24.28
CA THR A 5 51.67 3.76 -24.60
C THR A 5 50.81 3.85 -23.33
N LEU A 6 49.92 4.83 -23.29
CA LEU A 6 48.90 5.02 -22.21
C LEU A 6 47.75 4.03 -22.45
N ILE A 7 47.73 2.95 -21.70
CA ILE A 7 46.58 2.03 -21.67
C ILE A 7 45.49 2.66 -20.80
N LEU A 8 44.45 3.23 -21.43
CA LEU A 8 43.21 3.61 -20.74
C LEU A 8 42.46 2.33 -20.35
N LEU A 9 42.55 1.97 -19.09
CA LEU A 9 41.64 0.98 -18.49
C LEU A 9 40.28 1.63 -18.32
N LEU A 10 39.36 1.40 -19.26
CA LEU A 10 37.94 1.70 -19.06
C LEU A 10 37.40 0.70 -18.02
N ALA A 11 37.34 1.11 -16.75
CA ALA A 11 36.56 0.43 -15.74
C ALA A 11 35.10 0.56 -16.17
N ARG A 12 34.50 -0.48 -16.75
CA ARG A 12 33.08 -0.61 -16.90
C ARG A 12 32.55 -0.82 -15.49
N ILE A 13 31.94 0.22 -14.91
CA ILE A 13 31.10 0.09 -13.72
C ILE A 13 29.92 -0.77 -14.17
N LEU A 14 29.96 -2.04 -13.83
CA LEU A 14 28.80 -2.92 -13.95
C LEU A 14 27.80 -2.45 -12.89
N PHE A 15 26.84 -1.63 -13.27
CA PHE A 15 25.64 -1.46 -12.46
C PHE A 15 24.95 -2.83 -12.44
N THR A 16 25.02 -3.52 -11.32
CA THR A 16 24.22 -4.70 -11.09
C THR A 16 22.78 -4.21 -10.86
N HIS A 17 22.00 -4.24 -11.92
CA HIS A 17 20.57 -3.98 -11.80
C HIS A 17 19.93 -5.09 -10.97
N ALA A 18 19.03 -4.71 -10.06
CA ALA A 18 18.30 -5.68 -9.27
C ALA A 18 17.33 -6.44 -10.18
N VAL A 19 17.50 -7.75 -10.27
CA VAL A 19 16.54 -8.63 -10.91
C VAL A 19 15.70 -9.24 -9.81
N TYR A 20 14.39 -9.11 -9.94
CA TYR A 20 13.41 -9.62 -8.97
C TYR A 20 12.79 -10.92 -9.49
N ALA A 21 12.82 -11.97 -8.68
CA ALA A 21 12.16 -13.24 -8.97
C ALA A 21 10.65 -13.15 -8.69
N PRO A 22 9.79 -13.78 -9.50
CA PRO A 22 8.35 -13.77 -9.27
C PRO A 22 8.01 -14.48 -7.94
N LEU A 23 7.11 -13.88 -7.17
CA LEU A 23 6.67 -14.41 -5.88
C LEU A 23 5.20 -14.84 -5.94
N ARG A 24 4.31 -13.94 -6.35
CA ARG A 24 2.87 -14.19 -6.42
C ARG A 24 2.20 -13.32 -7.48
N GLU A 25 1.16 -13.88 -8.09
CA GLU A 25 0.23 -13.16 -8.94
C GLU A 25 -1.20 -13.28 -8.38
N TYR A 26 -1.91 -12.15 -8.33
CA TYR A 26 -3.35 -12.09 -8.12
C TYR A 26 -3.97 -11.69 -9.45
N ALA A 27 -4.63 -12.63 -10.12
CA ALA A 27 -5.23 -12.43 -11.45
C ALA A 27 -6.34 -13.44 -11.73
N GLY A 28 -7.20 -13.11 -12.70
CA GLY A 28 -8.24 -13.99 -13.19
C GLY A 28 -9.14 -14.52 -12.08
N GLN A 29 -9.69 -15.73 -12.24
CA GLN A 29 -10.63 -16.34 -11.29
C GLN A 29 -10.05 -16.56 -9.89
N SER A 30 -8.72 -16.55 -9.75
CA SER A 30 -8.02 -16.69 -8.48
C SER A 30 -7.66 -15.35 -7.81
N PHE A 31 -8.04 -14.22 -8.40
CA PHE A 31 -7.64 -12.89 -7.89
C PHE A 31 -7.92 -12.74 -6.39
N PHE A 32 -9.12 -13.10 -5.96
CA PHE A 32 -9.55 -12.94 -4.55
C PHE A 32 -8.99 -14.00 -3.60
N SER A 33 -8.23 -14.97 -4.12
CA SER A 33 -7.54 -15.99 -3.30
C SER A 33 -6.32 -15.35 -2.63
N GLY A 34 -6.25 -15.42 -1.31
CA GLY A 34 -5.14 -14.84 -0.54
C GLY A 34 -5.37 -13.41 -0.05
N TRP A 35 -6.62 -12.97 -0.09
CA TRP A 35 -7.07 -11.74 0.54
C TRP A 35 -8.01 -12.01 1.71
N ASN A 36 -7.94 -11.16 2.73
CA ASN A 36 -8.91 -11.07 3.80
C ASN A 36 -9.85 -9.90 3.52
N PHE A 37 -11.13 -10.10 3.84
CA PHE A 37 -12.17 -9.07 3.85
C PHE A 37 -12.53 -8.80 5.30
N PRO A 38 -12.25 -7.63 5.88
CA PRO A 38 -12.34 -7.40 7.32
C PRO A 38 -13.78 -7.44 7.86
N GLY A 39 -14.78 -7.11 7.05
CA GLY A 39 -16.18 -7.14 7.48
C GLY A 39 -16.50 -6.13 8.59
N ASN A 40 -15.96 -4.91 8.52
CA ASN A 40 -16.12 -3.88 9.55
C ASN A 40 -16.34 -2.48 8.93
N TYR A 41 -16.62 -1.49 9.78
CA TYR A 41 -16.62 -0.09 9.37
C TYR A 41 -15.17 0.41 9.20
N ASP A 42 -15.00 1.53 8.47
CA ASP A 42 -13.70 2.17 8.30
C ASP A 42 -13.27 2.88 9.61
N ASN A 43 -12.31 2.25 10.29
CA ASN A 43 -11.71 2.75 11.52
C ASN A 43 -10.35 3.42 11.30
N THR A 44 -9.90 3.52 10.05
CA THR A 44 -8.60 4.14 9.68
C THR A 44 -8.78 5.57 9.20
N THR A 45 -9.69 5.81 8.27
CA THR A 45 -9.92 7.13 7.68
C THR A 45 -11.28 7.73 8.08
N TRP A 46 -12.05 7.03 8.93
CA TRP A 46 -13.39 7.43 9.39
C TRP A 46 -14.36 7.68 8.24
N GLY A 47 -14.18 6.94 7.16
CA GLY A 47 -15.04 7.01 5.99
C GLY A 47 -16.44 6.47 6.26
N ASN A 48 -17.40 6.96 5.51
CA ASN A 48 -18.80 6.59 5.63
C ASN A 48 -19.12 5.31 4.85
N VAL A 49 -18.37 4.23 5.14
CA VAL A 49 -18.53 2.91 4.52
C VAL A 49 -18.62 1.80 5.56
N THR A 50 -19.32 0.73 5.19
CA THR A 50 -19.18 -0.60 5.78
C THR A 50 -18.35 -1.44 4.81
N PHE A 51 -17.14 -1.83 5.18
CA PHE A 51 -16.37 -2.80 4.43
C PHE A 51 -17.00 -4.19 4.66
N VAL A 52 -17.65 -4.72 3.64
CA VAL A 52 -18.39 -5.98 3.78
C VAL A 52 -17.45 -7.20 3.76
N ASP A 53 -17.92 -8.29 4.34
CA ASP A 53 -17.22 -9.58 4.28
C ASP A 53 -17.25 -10.17 2.85
N GLN A 54 -16.44 -11.20 2.62
CA GLN A 54 -16.28 -11.83 1.30
C GLN A 54 -17.60 -12.39 0.74
N THR A 55 -18.43 -12.97 1.60
CA THR A 55 -19.71 -13.54 1.19
C THR A 55 -20.65 -12.45 0.70
N THR A 56 -20.81 -11.40 1.48
CA THR A 56 -21.64 -10.23 1.16
C THR A 56 -21.11 -9.51 -0.08
N ALA A 57 -19.79 -9.30 -0.17
CA ALA A 57 -19.15 -8.68 -1.35
C ALA A 57 -19.45 -9.45 -2.65
N SER A 58 -19.36 -10.79 -2.59
CA SER A 58 -19.65 -11.65 -3.76
C SER A 58 -21.14 -11.65 -4.11
N MET A 59 -22.01 -11.81 -3.13
CA MET A 59 -23.47 -11.84 -3.33
C MET A 59 -24.02 -10.54 -3.93
N ASN A 60 -23.51 -9.41 -3.46
CA ASN A 60 -23.92 -8.07 -3.90
C ASN A 60 -23.13 -7.57 -5.11
N LYS A 61 -22.24 -8.40 -5.68
CA LYS A 61 -21.37 -8.05 -6.82
C LYS A 61 -20.51 -6.80 -6.53
N LEU A 62 -20.05 -6.66 -5.31
CA LEU A 62 -19.11 -5.61 -4.91
C LEU A 62 -17.64 -6.07 -5.12
N ALA A 63 -17.40 -7.39 -5.11
CA ALA A 63 -16.12 -8.01 -5.46
C ALA A 63 -16.36 -9.26 -6.32
N TYR A 64 -15.89 -9.24 -7.58
CA TYR A 64 -16.07 -10.35 -8.53
C TYR A 64 -15.04 -10.26 -9.67
N VAL A 65 -14.93 -11.32 -10.45
CA VAL A 65 -14.15 -11.32 -11.70
C VAL A 65 -15.10 -11.20 -12.89
N ASN A 66 -14.85 -10.24 -13.78
CA ASN A 66 -15.68 -10.01 -14.96
C ASN A 66 -15.36 -11.00 -16.09
N ASP A 67 -16.11 -10.94 -17.19
CA ASP A 67 -15.94 -11.83 -18.35
C ASP A 67 -14.59 -11.65 -19.06
N ALA A 68 -13.95 -10.50 -18.91
CA ALA A 68 -12.59 -10.24 -19.41
C ALA A 68 -11.49 -10.85 -18.53
N GLY A 69 -11.86 -11.43 -17.39
CA GLY A 69 -10.92 -11.99 -16.42
C GLY A 69 -10.31 -10.96 -15.46
N ASN A 70 -10.83 -9.73 -15.43
CA ASN A 70 -10.37 -8.68 -14.56
C ASN A 70 -11.13 -8.69 -13.22
N ALA A 71 -10.43 -8.39 -12.14
CA ALA A 71 -11.05 -8.23 -10.83
C ALA A 71 -11.76 -6.87 -10.72
N ILE A 72 -12.98 -6.91 -10.24
CA ILE A 72 -13.79 -5.73 -9.95
C ILE A 72 -13.97 -5.60 -8.44
N LEU A 73 -13.68 -4.41 -7.91
CA LEU A 73 -14.03 -4.00 -6.55
C LEU A 73 -14.80 -2.68 -6.66
N ARG A 74 -15.93 -2.58 -5.97
CA ARG A 74 -16.78 -1.39 -6.12
C ARG A 74 -17.51 -1.01 -4.84
N VAL A 75 -17.92 0.25 -4.79
CA VAL A 75 -18.92 0.77 -3.85
C VAL A 75 -20.30 0.33 -4.31
N ASP A 76 -21.21 0.05 -3.38
CA ASP A 76 -22.62 -0.21 -3.71
C ASP A 76 -23.26 1.02 -4.37
N ASN A 77 -23.60 0.86 -5.64
CA ASN A 77 -24.30 1.88 -6.43
C ASN A 77 -25.77 1.52 -6.71
N THR A 78 -26.28 0.45 -6.11
CA THR A 78 -27.62 -0.08 -6.38
C THR A 78 -28.63 0.26 -5.28
N THR A 79 -28.17 0.33 -4.03
CA THR A 79 -29.05 0.55 -2.89
C THR A 79 -29.39 2.03 -2.74
N ASP A 80 -30.69 2.30 -2.59
CA ASP A 80 -31.18 3.62 -2.16
C ASP A 80 -31.38 3.61 -0.65
N ILE A 81 -30.60 4.41 0.07
CA ILE A 81 -30.72 4.57 1.53
C ILE A 81 -31.41 5.88 1.93
N THR A 82 -32.13 6.51 1.02
CA THR A 82 -32.91 7.73 1.29
C THR A 82 -33.89 7.51 2.44
N GLY A 83 -33.85 8.38 3.44
CA GLY A 83 -34.80 8.35 4.58
C GLY A 83 -34.60 7.18 5.55
N THR A 84 -33.61 6.32 5.35
CA THR A 84 -33.33 5.19 6.26
C THR A 84 -32.60 5.61 7.54
N GLY A 85 -32.00 6.80 7.57
CA GLY A 85 -31.10 7.25 8.64
C GLY A 85 -29.70 6.63 8.58
N LEU A 86 -29.42 5.78 7.60
CA LEU A 86 -28.08 5.21 7.40
C LEU A 86 -27.14 6.27 6.84
N ILE A 87 -25.93 6.30 7.40
CA ILE A 87 -24.84 7.19 7.00
C ILE A 87 -23.61 6.41 6.52
N TYR A 88 -23.77 5.12 6.28
CA TYR A 88 -22.71 4.22 5.75
C TYR A 88 -23.24 3.49 4.53
N ARG A 89 -22.34 3.30 3.55
CA ARG A 89 -22.62 2.56 2.32
C ARG A 89 -21.68 1.36 2.22
N ASP A 90 -22.18 0.26 1.70
CA ASP A 90 -21.38 -0.94 1.50
C ASP A 90 -20.25 -0.69 0.50
N SER A 91 -19.04 -1.12 0.86
CA SER A 91 -17.83 -1.02 0.07
C SER A 91 -16.90 -2.21 0.34
N VAL A 92 -15.74 -2.25 -0.29
CA VAL A 92 -14.78 -3.34 -0.18
C VAL A 92 -13.43 -2.84 0.30
N LYS A 93 -12.84 -3.57 1.27
CA LYS A 93 -11.43 -3.50 1.65
C LYS A 93 -10.84 -4.90 1.56
N LEU A 94 -9.70 -5.02 0.91
CA LEU A 94 -8.90 -6.23 0.82
C LEU A 94 -7.59 -6.01 1.56
N THR A 95 -7.18 -7.01 2.35
CA THR A 95 -5.85 -7.03 2.98
C THR A 95 -5.17 -8.35 2.63
N SER A 96 -3.95 -8.31 2.08
CA SER A 96 -3.25 -9.52 1.69
C SER A 96 -2.97 -10.42 2.90
N GLN A 97 -3.06 -11.74 2.68
CA GLN A 97 -2.62 -12.73 3.66
C GLN A 97 -1.09 -12.82 3.71
N ASP A 98 -0.45 -12.59 2.56
CA ASP A 98 1.00 -12.57 2.45
C ASP A 98 1.57 -11.26 2.99
N LEU A 99 2.82 -11.34 3.45
CA LEU A 99 3.64 -10.21 3.90
C LEU A 99 4.79 -9.99 2.92
N TYR A 100 5.07 -8.74 2.63
CA TYR A 100 6.08 -8.29 1.68
C TYR A 100 7.19 -7.55 2.44
N PRO A 101 8.34 -8.22 2.70
CA PRO A 101 9.48 -7.63 3.40
C PRO A 101 10.29 -6.71 2.48
N LEU A 102 11.28 -6.02 3.04
CA LEU A 102 12.32 -5.35 2.27
C LEU A 102 12.95 -6.30 1.24
N GLY A 103 13.12 -5.83 0.01
CA GLY A 103 13.47 -6.62 -1.16
C GLY A 103 12.27 -7.00 -2.02
N SER A 104 11.07 -6.48 -1.70
CA SER A 104 9.86 -6.70 -2.50
C SER A 104 9.72 -5.68 -3.62
N LEU A 105 9.19 -6.15 -4.75
CA LEU A 105 8.74 -5.32 -5.86
C LEU A 105 7.27 -5.70 -6.16
N ILE A 106 6.41 -4.70 -6.27
CA ILE A 106 4.97 -4.87 -6.49
C ILE A 106 4.58 -4.11 -7.76
N THR A 107 3.78 -4.71 -8.62
CA THR A 107 3.18 -4.07 -9.78
C THR A 107 1.69 -4.31 -9.80
N ILE A 108 0.91 -3.29 -10.16
CA ILE A 108 -0.54 -3.39 -10.36
C ILE A 108 -0.90 -2.81 -11.72
N ASP A 109 -1.63 -3.57 -12.52
CA ASP A 109 -2.18 -3.16 -13.82
C ASP A 109 -3.69 -2.94 -13.68
N LEU A 110 -4.10 -1.69 -13.91
CA LEU A 110 -5.51 -1.28 -13.80
C LEU A 110 -6.02 -0.76 -15.15
N ILE A 111 -7.29 -1.05 -15.44
CA ILE A 111 -8.03 -0.49 -16.56
C ILE A 111 -8.88 0.70 -16.10
N HIS A 112 -9.43 0.60 -14.89
CA HIS A 112 -10.27 1.62 -14.27
C HIS A 112 -9.92 1.75 -12.78
N MET A 113 -9.98 2.97 -12.25
CA MET A 113 -9.90 3.24 -10.81
C MET A 113 -11.11 4.06 -10.37
N PRO A 114 -11.52 3.95 -9.09
CA PRO A 114 -12.66 4.68 -8.58
C PRO A 114 -12.46 6.19 -8.61
N TYR A 115 -13.49 6.93 -8.98
CA TYR A 115 -13.54 8.38 -8.89
C TYR A 115 -14.97 8.89 -8.74
N GLY A 116 -15.11 10.12 -8.28
CA GLY A 116 -16.37 10.80 -8.08
C GLY A 116 -16.40 11.56 -6.76
N CYS A 117 -17.27 12.54 -6.63
CA CYS A 117 -17.41 13.26 -5.37
C CYS A 117 -17.70 12.31 -4.22
N SER A 118 -17.04 12.48 -3.11
CA SER A 118 -16.98 11.64 -1.90
C SER A 118 -16.09 10.40 -1.98
N VAL A 119 -15.64 9.98 -3.16
CA VAL A 119 -14.89 8.74 -3.37
C VAL A 119 -13.43 8.93 -3.01
N TRP A 120 -12.88 7.97 -2.28
CA TRP A 120 -11.47 7.91 -1.85
C TRP A 120 -10.95 6.48 -2.00
N PRO A 121 -10.40 6.12 -3.17
CA PRO A 121 -9.76 4.83 -3.39
C PRO A 121 -8.31 4.86 -2.97
N SER A 122 -7.80 3.69 -2.53
CA SER A 122 -6.39 3.51 -2.22
C SER A 122 -5.89 2.12 -2.59
N PHE A 123 -4.65 2.06 -3.07
CA PHE A 123 -3.81 0.86 -3.12
C PHE A 123 -2.52 1.18 -2.39
N TRP A 124 -2.32 0.57 -1.26
CA TRP A 124 -1.31 0.94 -0.28
C TRP A 124 -0.73 -0.25 0.46
N THR A 125 0.28 -0.01 1.28
CA THR A 125 0.90 -1.04 2.11
C THR A 125 1.00 -0.57 3.55
N PHE A 126 0.94 -1.50 4.48
CA PHE A 126 1.12 -1.23 5.91
C PHE A 126 1.75 -2.40 6.66
N GLY A 127 2.69 -2.08 7.57
CA GLY A 127 3.46 -3.05 8.34
C GLY A 127 2.98 -3.21 9.77
N GLY A 128 1.78 -3.71 10.01
CA GLY A 128 1.32 -3.86 11.39
C GLY A 128 -0.17 -4.19 11.50
N THR A 129 -0.76 -3.72 12.59
CA THR A 129 -2.20 -3.74 12.82
C THR A 129 -2.72 -2.31 12.88
N ASP A 130 -4.01 -2.09 12.65
CA ASP A 130 -4.63 -0.75 12.66
C ASP A 130 -4.35 0.02 13.96
N LEU A 131 -4.16 -0.68 15.09
CA LEU A 131 -3.84 -0.08 16.38
C LEU A 131 -2.38 0.39 16.51
N GLU A 132 -1.50 -0.10 15.64
CA GLU A 132 -0.07 0.23 15.64
C GLU A 132 0.29 1.27 14.58
N TRP A 133 -0.69 1.73 13.81
CA TRP A 133 -0.50 2.73 12.77
C TRP A 133 0.00 4.07 13.37
N PRO A 134 0.97 4.76 12.75
CA PRO A 134 1.79 4.40 11.58
C PRO A 134 3.18 3.83 11.97
N MET A 135 3.31 3.20 13.13
CA MET A 135 4.58 2.81 13.78
C MET A 135 5.49 1.93 12.88
N TYR A 136 4.91 1.13 11.99
CA TYR A 136 5.68 0.18 11.18
C TYR A 136 5.66 0.51 9.68
N GLY A 137 5.32 1.75 9.40
CA GLY A 137 5.37 2.35 8.06
C GLY A 137 4.18 2.00 7.17
N GLU A 138 3.75 3.01 6.43
CA GLU A 138 2.74 2.93 5.38
C GLU A 138 3.31 3.51 4.10
N ILE A 139 2.98 2.95 2.95
CA ILE A 139 3.36 3.45 1.63
C ILE A 139 2.14 3.43 0.73
N ASP A 140 1.70 4.61 0.28
CA ASP A 140 0.57 4.80 -0.61
C ASP A 140 1.06 4.85 -2.05
N ILE A 141 0.66 3.83 -2.83
CA ILE A 141 1.06 3.68 -4.24
C ILE A 141 0.06 4.41 -5.12
N ILE A 142 -1.22 4.23 -4.83
CA ILE A 142 -2.34 4.89 -5.51
C ILE A 142 -3.23 5.49 -4.44
N GLU A 143 -3.39 6.79 -4.42
CA GLU A 143 -4.32 7.48 -3.55
C GLU A 143 -4.79 8.79 -4.18
N GLY A 144 -6.05 9.11 -3.97
CA GLY A 144 -6.65 10.36 -4.37
C GLY A 144 -8.09 10.46 -3.91
N ILE A 145 -8.68 11.63 -4.05
CA ILE A 145 -10.03 11.91 -3.56
C ILE A 145 -10.86 12.66 -4.59
N ASN A 146 -12.17 12.46 -4.49
CA ASN A 146 -13.15 13.26 -5.23
C ASN A 146 -12.88 13.25 -6.75
N LEU A 147 -12.64 14.44 -7.32
CA LEU A 147 -12.38 14.63 -8.74
C LEU A 147 -10.91 14.93 -9.03
N ASN A 148 -9.99 14.42 -8.21
CA ASN A 148 -8.56 14.53 -8.48
C ASN A 148 -8.22 13.95 -9.85
N THR A 149 -7.27 14.59 -10.55
CA THR A 149 -6.79 14.17 -11.87
C THR A 149 -5.40 13.59 -11.85
N ASN A 150 -4.68 13.74 -10.73
CA ASN A 150 -3.33 13.26 -10.52
C ASN A 150 -3.27 12.39 -9.27
N ASN A 151 -2.54 11.29 -9.38
CA ASN A 151 -2.26 10.40 -8.26
C ASN A 151 -1.40 11.09 -7.20
N GLN A 152 -1.67 10.83 -5.94
CA GLN A 152 -0.79 11.16 -4.82
C GLN A 152 -0.12 9.88 -4.33
N MET A 153 1.16 9.96 -4.06
CA MET A 153 1.95 8.90 -3.44
C MET A 153 2.47 9.42 -2.11
N ALA A 154 2.38 8.62 -1.06
CA ALA A 154 2.82 9.06 0.26
C ALA A 154 3.58 7.96 1.01
N LEU A 155 4.32 8.38 2.04
CA LEU A 155 4.94 7.52 3.01
C LEU A 155 4.69 8.10 4.40
N HIS A 156 4.20 7.26 5.33
CA HIS A 156 3.84 7.65 6.68
C HIS A 156 4.61 6.82 7.71
N HIS A 157 5.11 7.50 8.73
CA HIS A 157 5.76 6.88 9.88
C HIS A 157 5.60 7.77 11.12
N ASN A 158 5.80 7.23 12.32
CA ASN A 158 5.77 8.05 13.56
C ASN A 158 7.15 8.51 14.05
N ASP A 159 8.24 8.11 13.40
CA ASP A 159 9.60 8.53 13.75
C ASP A 159 9.98 9.81 12.98
N SER A 160 10.29 10.87 13.70
CA SER A 160 10.65 12.18 13.14
C SER A 160 11.96 12.19 12.33
N SER A 161 12.71 11.10 12.34
CA SER A 161 13.89 10.95 11.47
C SER A 161 13.52 10.53 10.04
N CYS A 162 12.25 10.14 9.79
CA CYS A 162 11.76 9.78 8.48
C CYS A 162 11.32 11.03 7.71
N VAL A 163 12.13 11.45 6.75
CA VAL A 163 11.88 12.63 5.91
C VAL A 163 12.24 12.33 4.46
N GLN A 164 11.54 12.94 3.52
CA GLN A 164 11.94 12.87 2.12
C GLN A 164 13.21 13.72 1.89
N SER A 165 14.19 13.17 1.20
CA SER A 165 15.41 13.88 0.85
C SER A 165 15.12 15.12 0.00
N PRO A 166 15.87 16.23 0.14
CA PRO A 166 15.63 17.48 -0.61
C PRO A 166 15.74 17.33 -2.14
N ASN A 167 16.53 16.36 -2.62
CA ASN A 167 16.72 16.04 -4.03
C ASN A 167 16.53 14.53 -4.23
N PRO A 168 15.29 14.04 -4.19
CA PRO A 168 15.05 12.60 -4.11
C PRO A 168 15.23 11.86 -5.45
N GLY A 169 15.43 12.59 -6.57
CA GLY A 169 15.59 11.96 -7.89
C GLY A 169 14.27 11.40 -8.43
N GLN A 170 13.19 12.17 -8.37
CA GLN A 170 11.85 11.80 -8.84
C GLN A 170 11.35 12.74 -9.93
N SER A 171 10.31 12.31 -10.66
CA SER A 171 9.60 13.13 -11.65
C SER A 171 8.38 13.85 -11.07
N GLY A 172 7.78 13.32 -10.01
CA GLY A 172 6.65 13.95 -9.33
C GLY A 172 7.04 15.18 -8.50
N LYS A 173 6.04 15.91 -8.07
CA LYS A 173 6.20 17.13 -7.28
C LYS A 173 5.97 16.83 -5.80
N THR A 174 6.98 17.07 -4.96
CA THR A 174 6.83 17.01 -3.49
C THR A 174 5.82 18.05 -3.02
N VAL A 175 4.83 17.60 -2.28
CA VAL A 175 3.81 18.42 -1.60
C VAL A 175 4.22 18.64 -0.14
N ASN A 176 4.66 17.56 0.51
CA ASN A 176 5.19 17.57 1.87
C ASN A 176 6.39 16.65 1.95
N ALA A 177 7.44 17.08 2.65
CA ALA A 177 8.66 16.28 2.84
C ALA A 177 8.74 15.60 4.21
N ASP A 178 7.90 15.98 5.16
CA ASP A 178 7.85 15.38 6.50
C ASP A 178 6.96 14.12 6.45
N CYS A 179 7.57 12.96 6.71
CA CYS A 179 6.86 11.68 6.71
C CYS A 179 6.20 11.38 8.07
N THR A 180 6.38 12.26 9.07
CA THR A 180 5.88 12.02 10.42
C THR A 180 4.37 12.20 10.49
N ASN A 181 3.70 11.22 11.03
CA ASN A 181 2.28 11.29 11.38
C ASN A 181 2.14 11.34 12.90
N GLY A 182 2.20 12.54 13.45
CA GLY A 182 2.12 12.75 14.91
C GLY A 182 0.75 13.18 15.40
N ASP A 183 -0.11 13.69 14.52
CA ASP A 183 -1.46 14.15 14.85
C ASP A 183 -2.43 13.64 13.80
N PRO A 184 -3.54 12.99 14.18
CA PRO A 184 -4.53 12.44 13.25
C PRO A 184 -5.24 13.51 12.41
N VAL A 185 -5.11 14.80 12.75
CA VAL A 185 -5.75 15.89 12.02
C VAL A 185 -4.71 16.65 11.20
N GLY A 186 -4.59 16.31 9.91
CA GLY A 186 -3.80 17.08 8.94
C GLY A 186 -2.38 16.58 8.65
N ALA A 187 -1.99 15.46 9.22
CA ALA A 187 -0.71 14.82 8.89
C ALA A 187 -0.84 14.06 7.56
N THR A 188 -0.24 14.59 6.51
CA THR A 188 -0.30 14.01 5.14
C THR A 188 0.82 13.04 4.84
N GLY A 189 1.71 12.74 5.81
CA GLY A 189 2.96 12.06 5.52
C GLY A 189 3.83 12.84 4.54
N CYS A 190 4.94 12.26 4.09
CA CYS A 190 5.68 12.87 2.98
C CYS A 190 5.02 12.48 1.65
N ALA A 191 4.40 13.48 1.02
CA ALA A 191 3.53 13.30 -0.13
C ALA A 191 4.13 13.86 -1.42
N VAL A 192 3.92 13.13 -2.51
CA VAL A 192 4.32 13.48 -3.87
C VAL A 192 3.13 13.38 -4.80
N THR A 193 2.82 14.45 -5.51
CA THR A 193 1.82 14.43 -6.59
C THR A 193 2.48 14.01 -7.90
N GLU A 194 1.88 13.06 -8.61
CA GLU A 194 2.28 12.69 -9.97
C GLU A 194 2.09 13.86 -10.93
N THR A 195 3.07 14.08 -11.80
CA THR A 195 3.02 15.15 -12.81
C THR A 195 2.69 14.65 -14.21
N LYS A 196 2.79 13.34 -14.44
CA LYS A 196 2.38 12.72 -15.69
C LYS A 196 0.86 12.77 -15.83
N PRO A 197 0.32 13.06 -17.01
CA PRO A 197 -1.12 13.10 -17.24
C PRO A 197 -1.75 11.71 -17.10
N ASN A 198 -3.06 11.71 -16.85
CA ASN A 198 -3.86 10.48 -16.81
C ASN A 198 -3.44 9.50 -15.70
N SER A 199 -2.96 10.02 -14.58
CA SER A 199 -2.50 9.20 -13.47
C SER A 199 -3.59 8.89 -12.45
N PHE A 200 -4.77 9.56 -12.53
CA PHE A 200 -5.88 9.36 -11.60
C PHE A 200 -7.22 9.75 -12.20
N GLY A 201 -8.30 9.20 -11.63
CA GLY A 201 -9.68 9.59 -11.88
C GLY A 201 -10.19 9.27 -13.29
N GLU A 202 -11.06 10.14 -13.78
CA GLU A 202 -11.73 9.95 -15.06
C GLU A 202 -10.74 9.84 -16.23
N SER A 203 -9.73 10.70 -16.25
CA SER A 203 -8.75 10.73 -17.34
C SER A 203 -7.89 9.44 -17.39
N PHE A 204 -7.59 8.83 -16.25
CA PHE A 204 -6.94 7.52 -16.19
C PHE A 204 -7.79 6.46 -16.88
N SER A 205 -9.07 6.38 -16.54
CA SER A 205 -10.01 5.39 -17.09
C SER A 205 -10.24 5.62 -18.60
N GLN A 206 -10.43 6.87 -19.03
CA GLN A 206 -10.62 7.22 -20.43
C GLN A 206 -9.39 6.88 -21.31
N ASN A 207 -8.19 6.87 -20.74
CA ASN A 207 -6.96 6.48 -21.44
C ASN A 207 -6.64 4.97 -21.35
N GLY A 208 -7.60 4.16 -20.91
CA GLY A 208 -7.45 2.70 -20.82
C GLY A 208 -6.57 2.24 -19.67
N GLY A 209 -6.39 3.09 -18.67
CA GLY A 209 -5.67 2.74 -17.45
C GLY A 209 -4.16 2.88 -17.54
N GLY A 210 -3.45 2.07 -16.75
CA GLY A 210 -2.00 2.09 -16.66
C GLY A 210 -1.46 1.13 -15.62
N VAL A 211 -0.16 1.19 -15.39
CA VAL A 211 0.55 0.39 -14.40
C VAL A 211 1.19 1.28 -13.35
N PHE A 212 1.05 0.88 -12.10
CA PHE A 212 1.83 1.42 -10.98
C PHE A 212 2.77 0.34 -10.45
N ALA A 213 3.91 0.77 -9.92
CA ALA A 213 4.86 -0.14 -9.29
C ALA A 213 5.47 0.48 -8.04
N LEU A 214 5.73 -0.37 -7.04
CA LEU A 214 6.50 -0.04 -5.83
C LEU A 214 7.71 -0.95 -5.76
N GLN A 215 8.91 -0.38 -5.73
CA GLN A 215 10.13 -1.03 -5.25
C GLN A 215 10.30 -0.66 -3.78
N PHE A 216 10.39 -1.67 -2.93
CA PHE A 216 10.54 -1.53 -1.49
C PHE A 216 11.75 -2.36 -1.04
N ASP A 217 12.92 -1.72 -0.93
CA ASP A 217 14.16 -2.42 -0.61
C ASP A 217 15.13 -1.58 0.27
N MET A 218 16.36 -2.07 0.42
CA MET A 218 17.39 -1.42 1.25
C MET A 218 17.79 -0.03 0.74
N SER A 219 17.55 0.29 -0.52
CA SER A 219 17.85 1.61 -1.10
C SER A 219 16.77 2.65 -0.83
N GLY A 220 15.54 2.20 -0.57
CA GLY A 220 14.40 3.06 -0.32
C GLY A 220 13.07 2.49 -0.79
N ALA A 221 12.04 3.35 -0.80
CA ALA A 221 10.77 3.12 -1.45
C ALA A 221 10.68 4.01 -2.69
N PHE A 222 10.42 3.39 -3.85
CA PHE A 222 10.34 4.09 -5.13
C PHE A 222 9.06 3.67 -5.85
N ILE A 223 8.30 4.66 -6.32
CA ILE A 223 7.00 4.42 -6.95
C ILE A 223 7.03 4.96 -8.37
N TRP A 224 6.54 4.18 -9.32
CA TRP A 224 6.39 4.55 -10.73
C TRP A 224 4.93 4.52 -11.15
N PHE A 225 4.61 5.36 -12.12
CA PHE A 225 3.39 5.33 -12.89
C PHE A 225 3.70 5.38 -14.38
N TRP A 226 3.01 4.56 -15.16
CA TRP A 226 2.99 4.61 -16.62
C TRP A 226 1.55 4.51 -17.13
N SER A 227 1.12 5.48 -17.93
CA SER A 227 -0.14 5.36 -18.65
C SER A 227 -0.06 4.19 -19.65
N ARG A 228 -1.19 3.63 -20.06
CA ARG A 228 -1.31 2.41 -20.88
C ARG A 228 -0.34 2.36 -22.06
N GLN A 229 -0.14 3.47 -22.75
CA GLN A 229 0.71 3.53 -23.95
C GLN A 229 2.22 3.62 -23.63
N ASN A 230 2.60 3.88 -22.39
CA ASN A 230 3.97 4.15 -21.97
C ASN A 230 4.55 3.08 -21.03
N ILE A 231 3.85 1.95 -20.87
CA ILE A 231 4.30 0.86 -19.99
C ILE A 231 5.61 0.27 -20.54
N PRO A 232 6.66 0.13 -19.72
CA PRO A 232 7.93 -0.47 -20.11
C PRO A 232 7.80 -1.86 -20.72
N LYS A 233 8.71 -2.20 -21.62
CA LYS A 233 8.69 -3.51 -22.29
C LYS A 233 8.92 -4.64 -21.29
N SER A 234 9.76 -4.45 -20.29
CA SER A 234 9.99 -5.42 -19.21
C SER A 234 8.69 -5.84 -18.52
N ILE A 235 7.74 -4.90 -18.34
CA ILE A 235 6.41 -5.17 -17.75
C ILE A 235 5.46 -5.78 -18.77
N THR A 236 5.36 -5.20 -19.98
CA THR A 236 4.40 -5.67 -21.00
C THR A 236 4.71 -7.06 -21.53
N SER A 237 5.98 -7.47 -21.51
CA SER A 237 6.40 -8.81 -21.93
C SER A 237 6.44 -9.84 -20.79
N ALA A 238 6.28 -9.39 -19.54
CA ALA A 238 6.36 -10.28 -18.38
C ALA A 238 5.08 -11.13 -18.23
N THR A 239 5.28 -12.37 -17.79
CA THR A 239 4.24 -13.29 -17.35
C THR A 239 4.30 -13.46 -15.83
N SER A 240 3.40 -14.23 -15.25
CA SER A 240 3.41 -14.55 -13.80
C SER A 240 4.67 -15.28 -13.31
N THR A 241 5.46 -15.86 -14.24
CA THR A 241 6.69 -16.60 -13.94
C THR A 241 7.96 -15.90 -14.40
N SER A 242 7.86 -14.72 -15.02
CA SER A 242 9.00 -13.95 -15.50
C SER A 242 9.72 -13.25 -14.35
N ASN A 243 11.03 -13.25 -14.36
CA ASN A 243 11.81 -12.30 -13.56
C ASN A 243 11.52 -10.86 -14.04
N MET A 244 11.58 -9.91 -13.13
CA MET A 244 11.38 -8.50 -13.44
C MET A 244 12.72 -7.77 -13.37
N ASP A 245 13.05 -7.08 -14.48
CA ASP A 245 14.18 -6.17 -14.61
C ASP A 245 13.66 -4.74 -14.67
N THR A 246 14.16 -3.87 -13.79
CA THR A 246 13.70 -2.48 -13.67
C THR A 246 14.54 -1.49 -14.50
N THR A 247 15.45 -1.96 -15.35
CA THR A 247 16.39 -1.12 -16.10
C THR A 247 15.75 -0.15 -17.09
N ASP A 248 14.59 -0.49 -17.65
CA ASP A 248 13.86 0.33 -18.61
C ASP A 248 12.74 1.20 -17.95
N TRP A 249 12.69 1.24 -16.61
CA TRP A 249 11.60 1.93 -15.88
C TRP A 249 11.79 3.45 -15.81
N GLY A 250 13.02 3.93 -15.94
CA GLY A 250 13.35 5.35 -15.88
C GLY A 250 13.20 5.94 -14.48
N THR A 251 13.09 7.26 -14.42
CA THR A 251 12.98 8.00 -13.15
C THR A 251 11.65 7.69 -12.47
N PRO A 252 11.64 7.34 -11.16
CA PRO A 252 10.41 7.11 -10.41
C PRO A 252 9.54 8.36 -10.31
N SER A 253 8.25 8.17 -10.17
CA SER A 253 7.28 9.23 -9.89
C SER A 253 7.47 9.81 -8.50
N ALA A 254 7.62 8.93 -7.49
CA ALA A 254 7.99 9.30 -6.13
C ALA A 254 9.21 8.50 -5.66
N SER A 255 10.03 9.15 -4.84
CA SER A 255 11.29 8.58 -4.36
C SER A 255 11.52 8.94 -2.90
N TYR A 256 11.67 7.91 -2.08
CA TYR A 256 11.94 7.98 -0.64
C TYR A 256 13.21 7.17 -0.34
N PRO A 257 14.41 7.72 -0.64
CA PRO A 257 15.68 7.03 -0.41
C PRO A 257 15.91 6.76 1.07
N SER A 258 16.52 5.61 1.41
CA SER A 258 16.87 5.22 2.78
C SER A 258 17.79 6.23 3.50
N SER A 259 18.46 7.11 2.78
CA SER A 259 19.24 8.21 3.35
C SER A 259 18.38 9.26 4.08
N GLY A 260 17.10 9.37 3.74
CA GLY A 260 16.15 10.27 4.40
C GLY A 260 15.20 9.55 5.37
N CYS A 261 14.93 8.26 5.11
CA CYS A 261 14.09 7.43 5.96
C CYS A 261 14.64 6.00 5.94
N ASP A 262 15.25 5.57 7.03
CA ASP A 262 15.89 4.25 7.15
C ASP A 262 14.82 3.15 7.19
N LEU A 263 14.41 2.67 6.03
CA LEU A 263 13.34 1.66 5.92
C LEU A 263 13.70 0.35 6.60
N GLN A 264 14.99 -0.03 6.65
CA GLN A 264 15.42 -1.25 7.32
C GLN A 264 15.15 -1.20 8.84
N LYS A 265 15.34 -0.03 9.42
CA LYS A 265 15.12 0.19 10.85
C LYS A 265 13.65 0.40 11.20
N LEU A 266 12.93 1.12 10.33
CA LEU A 266 11.63 1.68 10.66
C LEU A 266 10.46 0.83 10.16
N PHE A 267 10.60 0.14 9.03
CA PHE A 267 9.51 -0.59 8.39
C PHE A 267 9.55 -2.09 8.71
N LYS A 268 8.39 -2.65 8.98
CA LYS A 268 8.19 -4.10 9.05
C LYS A 268 7.73 -4.67 7.70
N PRO A 269 7.69 -6.00 7.52
CA PRO A 269 7.05 -6.59 6.35
C PRO A 269 5.63 -6.05 6.16
N GLN A 270 5.31 -5.63 4.93
CA GLN A 270 4.11 -4.90 4.57
C GLN A 270 3.00 -5.86 4.12
N LYS A 271 1.74 -5.55 4.44
CA LYS A 271 0.56 -6.11 3.77
C LYS A 271 0.18 -5.21 2.61
N LEU A 272 -0.33 -5.76 1.52
CA LEU A 272 -1.02 -4.99 0.49
C LEU A 272 -2.45 -4.73 0.95
N ILE A 273 -2.92 -3.52 0.74
CA ILE A 273 -4.29 -3.13 1.04
C ILE A 273 -4.88 -2.45 -0.19
N LEU A 274 -6.12 -2.77 -0.50
CA LEU A 274 -6.88 -2.21 -1.60
C LEU A 274 -8.28 -1.92 -1.09
N ASP A 275 -8.70 -0.66 -1.12
CA ASP A 275 -10.01 -0.27 -0.61
C ASP A 275 -10.60 0.95 -1.32
N ILE A 276 -11.90 1.15 -1.11
CA ILE A 276 -12.62 2.34 -1.54
C ILE A 276 -13.41 2.84 -0.35
N THR A 277 -12.95 3.92 0.25
CA THR A 277 -13.71 4.61 1.30
C THR A 277 -14.47 5.82 0.74
N LEU A 278 -15.32 6.43 1.56
CA LEU A 278 -16.16 7.56 1.15
C LEU A 278 -16.12 8.64 2.21
N CYS A 279 -16.03 9.91 1.81
CA CYS A 279 -15.95 11.06 2.70
C CYS A 279 -14.74 11.00 3.66
N GLY A 280 -14.95 10.66 4.94
CA GLY A 280 -13.89 10.52 5.93
C GLY A 280 -13.08 11.79 6.20
N THR A 281 -11.88 11.57 6.75
CA THR A 281 -11.00 12.64 7.26
C THR A 281 -10.22 13.39 6.17
N TRP A 282 -10.44 13.06 4.89
CA TRP A 282 -9.83 13.80 3.77
C TRP A 282 -10.86 14.16 2.70
N ALA A 283 -11.47 13.18 2.02
CA ALA A 283 -12.42 13.45 0.94
C ALA A 283 -13.66 14.20 1.42
N GLY A 284 -14.06 14.04 2.68
CA GLY A 284 -15.25 14.65 3.27
C GLY A 284 -15.02 15.98 3.99
N ILE A 285 -13.78 16.47 4.12
CA ILE A 285 -13.50 17.74 4.77
C ILE A 285 -14.11 18.88 3.93
N PRO A 286 -15.02 19.71 4.46
CA PRO A 286 -15.77 20.70 3.67
C PRO A 286 -14.86 21.65 2.86
N SER A 287 -13.75 22.11 3.44
CA SER A 287 -12.80 23.00 2.77
C SER A 287 -12.05 22.32 1.60
N ILE A 288 -11.93 20.99 1.61
CA ILE A 288 -11.33 20.20 0.53
C ILE A 288 -12.42 19.78 -0.46
N PHE A 289 -13.50 19.19 0.03
CA PHE A 289 -14.62 18.69 -0.77
C PHE A 289 -15.17 19.79 -1.70
N ASN A 290 -15.43 20.97 -1.15
CA ASN A 290 -16.02 22.08 -1.90
C ASN A 290 -15.07 22.76 -2.92
N THR A 291 -13.82 22.33 -3.02
CA THR A 291 -12.91 22.76 -4.10
C THR A 291 -13.24 22.09 -5.43
N GLN A 292 -13.87 20.91 -5.39
CA GLN A 292 -14.11 20.05 -6.56
C GLN A 292 -15.57 19.60 -6.67
N CYS A 293 -16.28 19.53 -5.55
CA CYS A 293 -17.63 19.03 -5.42
C CYS A 293 -18.53 20.10 -4.81
N SER A 294 -19.84 19.91 -4.83
CA SER A 294 -20.81 20.83 -4.22
C SER A 294 -21.65 20.12 -3.17
N GLY A 295 -22.15 20.88 -2.19
CA GLY A 295 -23.00 20.34 -1.13
C GLY A 295 -22.22 19.77 0.06
N GLN A 296 -22.80 18.79 0.74
CA GLN A 296 -22.25 18.15 1.93
C GLN A 296 -21.99 16.68 1.64
N CYS A 297 -20.75 16.23 1.90
CA CYS A 297 -20.30 14.90 1.51
C CYS A 297 -21.24 13.77 1.99
N VAL A 298 -21.60 13.75 3.26
CA VAL A 298 -22.46 12.68 3.82
C VAL A 298 -23.92 12.84 3.38
N GLN A 299 -24.49 14.03 3.56
CA GLN A 299 -25.91 14.27 3.33
C GLN A 299 -26.30 14.14 1.86
N ASP A 300 -25.45 14.66 0.95
CA ASP A 300 -25.80 14.74 -0.45
C ASP A 300 -25.26 13.56 -1.27
N TYR A 301 -24.28 12.81 -0.76
CA TYR A 301 -23.66 11.71 -1.52
C TYR A 301 -23.91 10.34 -0.87
N ILE A 302 -23.72 10.20 0.45
CA ILE A 302 -23.93 8.92 1.12
C ILE A 302 -25.43 8.61 1.28
N MET A 303 -26.17 9.58 1.83
CA MET A 303 -27.60 9.42 2.22
C MET A 303 -28.51 9.58 1.01
N GLY A 304 -28.55 8.58 0.12
CA GLY A 304 -29.39 8.65 -1.07
C GLY A 304 -29.27 7.45 -1.96
N PRO A 305 -29.73 7.56 -3.22
CA PRO A 305 -29.53 6.51 -4.20
C PRO A 305 -28.03 6.38 -4.55
N GLY A 306 -27.59 5.14 -4.77
CA GLY A 306 -26.22 4.86 -5.14
C GLY A 306 -25.87 5.36 -6.55
N SER A 307 -26.71 5.04 -7.53
CA SER A 307 -26.59 5.56 -8.90
C SER A 307 -27.26 6.95 -9.01
N PRO A 308 -26.71 7.90 -9.81
CA PRO A 308 -25.48 7.78 -10.62
C PRO A 308 -24.19 8.11 -9.85
N LYS A 309 -24.25 8.40 -8.55
CA LYS A 309 -23.12 8.96 -7.77
C LYS A 309 -21.92 8.03 -7.70
N TYR A 310 -22.17 6.73 -7.61
CA TYR A 310 -21.13 5.69 -7.46
C TYR A 310 -20.97 4.78 -8.68
N ASP A 311 -21.52 5.19 -9.83
CA ASP A 311 -21.39 4.39 -11.07
C ASP A 311 -19.93 4.26 -11.53
N ASN A 312 -19.08 5.22 -11.17
CA ASN A 312 -17.65 5.22 -11.45
C ASN A 312 -16.78 4.87 -10.23
N ALA A 313 -17.38 4.50 -9.09
CA ALA A 313 -16.65 4.19 -7.87
C ALA A 313 -16.23 2.70 -7.82
N TRP A 314 -15.38 2.27 -8.75
CA TRP A 314 -14.92 0.89 -8.85
C TRP A 314 -13.51 0.77 -9.44
N PHE A 315 -12.78 -0.26 -9.01
CA PHE A 315 -11.53 -0.71 -9.63
C PHE A 315 -11.81 -1.78 -10.67
N GLU A 316 -11.07 -1.77 -11.80
CA GLU A 316 -10.89 -2.89 -12.70
C GLU A 316 -9.40 -3.20 -12.80
N ILE A 317 -9.02 -4.38 -12.32
CA ILE A 317 -7.62 -4.78 -12.14
C ILE A 317 -7.36 -5.99 -13.02
N SER A 318 -6.38 -5.87 -13.94
CA SER A 318 -5.92 -7.00 -14.75
C SER A 318 -5.10 -7.97 -13.92
N TYR A 319 -4.17 -7.46 -13.12
CA TYR A 319 -3.35 -8.25 -12.19
C TYR A 319 -2.68 -7.38 -11.12
N ILE A 320 -2.30 -8.02 -10.02
CA ILE A 320 -1.26 -7.56 -9.10
C ILE A 320 -0.18 -8.64 -9.12
N ARG A 321 1.07 -8.27 -9.41
CA ARG A 321 2.24 -9.16 -9.37
C ARG A 321 3.23 -8.68 -8.34
N THR A 322 3.72 -9.63 -7.57
CA THR A 322 4.73 -9.37 -6.55
C THR A 322 5.96 -10.19 -6.82
N TYR A 323 7.09 -9.62 -6.48
CA TYR A 323 8.41 -10.19 -6.74
C TYR A 323 9.29 -10.01 -5.50
N THR A 324 10.36 -10.79 -5.42
CA THR A 324 11.38 -10.68 -4.37
C THR A 324 12.76 -10.52 -5.00
N ALA A 325 13.62 -9.74 -4.38
CA ALA A 325 15.01 -9.64 -4.81
C ALA A 325 15.67 -11.03 -4.82
N ALA A 326 16.32 -11.39 -5.92
CA ALA A 326 17.03 -12.67 -6.02
C ALA A 326 18.10 -12.75 -4.92
N ALA A 327 18.21 -13.91 -4.27
CA ALA A 327 19.23 -14.16 -3.26
C ALA A 327 20.63 -13.97 -3.89
N GLY A 328 21.32 -12.90 -3.53
CA GLY A 328 22.60 -12.47 -4.12
C GLY A 328 22.66 -10.99 -4.48
N ASN A 329 21.54 -10.30 -4.64
CA ASN A 329 21.47 -8.87 -4.95
C ASN A 329 21.23 -7.95 -3.73
N ALA A 330 21.22 -8.49 -2.54
CA ALA A 330 21.34 -7.69 -1.32
C ALA A 330 22.82 -7.28 -1.13
N THR A 331 23.36 -6.50 -2.07
CA THR A 331 24.71 -5.96 -1.93
C THR A 331 24.67 -4.85 -0.88
N SER A 332 25.05 -5.22 0.35
CA SER A 332 25.65 -4.25 1.26
C SER A 332 26.86 -3.65 0.53
N SER A 333 26.89 -2.36 0.35
CA SER A 333 28.11 -1.60 0.08
C SER A 333 28.96 -1.61 1.34
N GLY A 334 29.52 -2.77 1.68
CA GLY A 334 30.49 -2.98 2.71
C GLY A 334 31.88 -2.84 2.13
N VAL A 335 32.60 -1.86 2.63
CA VAL A 335 34.04 -1.62 2.44
C VAL A 335 34.79 -2.93 2.55
N VAL A 336 35.43 -3.37 1.45
CA VAL A 336 36.40 -4.48 1.44
C VAL A 336 37.63 -4.01 2.19
N SER A 337 37.81 -4.43 3.43
CA SER A 337 39.09 -4.46 4.10
C SER A 337 39.83 -5.73 3.67
N THR A 338 40.82 -5.59 2.84
CA THR A 338 41.81 -6.62 2.54
C THR A 338 42.60 -6.96 3.80
N ALA A 339 42.38 -8.16 4.34
CA ALA A 339 43.33 -8.79 5.27
C ALA A 339 43.79 -10.11 4.67
N THR A 340 45.05 -10.12 4.22
CA THR A 340 45.83 -11.28 3.82
C THR A 340 46.10 -12.15 5.05
N GLY A 341 45.83 -13.44 4.98
CA GLY A 341 46.22 -14.38 6.05
C GLY A 341 45.83 -15.82 5.73
N THR A 342 46.76 -16.53 5.17
CA THR A 342 46.80 -17.99 4.94
C THR A 342 46.67 -18.76 6.26
N THR A 343 45.82 -19.78 6.35
CA THR A 343 46.20 -21.11 6.89
C THR A 343 45.07 -22.12 6.69
N THR A 344 45.44 -23.20 6.08
CA THR A 344 44.74 -24.46 5.80
C THR A 344 44.58 -25.27 7.08
N HIS A 345 43.36 -25.78 7.39
CA HIS A 345 43.21 -27.03 8.10
C HIS A 345 41.97 -27.77 7.64
N VAL A 346 42.20 -28.91 7.04
CA VAL A 346 41.25 -29.99 6.73
C VAL A 346 40.96 -30.77 8.03
N VAL A 347 39.69 -30.93 8.39
CA VAL A 347 39.28 -32.00 9.29
C VAL A 347 38.02 -32.65 8.75
N THR A 348 38.23 -33.88 8.33
CA THR A 348 37.20 -34.88 8.04
C THR A 348 36.67 -35.46 9.33
N SER A 349 35.35 -35.61 9.49
CA SER A 349 34.82 -36.62 10.43
C SER A 349 33.44 -37.11 10.01
N THR A 350 33.37 -38.37 10.01
CA THR A 350 32.43 -39.40 9.64
C THR A 350 31.14 -39.43 10.45
N SER A 351 30.14 -39.99 9.79
CA SER A 351 28.82 -40.38 10.21
C SER A 351 28.74 -41.17 11.54
N GLY A 352 27.67 -40.92 12.30
CA GLY A 352 27.20 -41.76 13.38
C GLY A 352 25.67 -41.70 13.52
N ARG A 353 25.03 -42.79 13.08
CA ARG A 353 23.58 -43.08 13.23
C ARG A 353 23.35 -43.75 14.56
N ALA A 354 22.38 -43.28 15.35
CA ALA A 354 21.80 -44.09 16.45
C ALA A 354 20.29 -43.83 16.56
N THR A 355 19.60 -44.92 16.45
CA THR A 355 18.16 -45.16 16.67
C THR A 355 17.89 -45.52 18.13
N ALA A 356 16.68 -45.24 18.62
CA ALA A 356 15.79 -45.97 19.52
C ALA A 356 14.99 -45.01 20.39
N SER A 357 13.71 -45.04 20.37
CA SER A 357 12.62 -45.92 20.83
C SER A 357 12.03 -45.49 22.17
N ALA A 358 10.79 -45.06 22.08
CA ALA A 358 9.56 -45.49 22.74
C ALA A 358 9.30 -45.30 24.25
N SER A 359 8.06 -44.95 24.49
CA SER A 359 7.09 -45.30 25.57
C SER A 359 6.90 -44.22 26.63
N ALA A 360 5.75 -43.67 26.78
CA ALA A 360 4.37 -44.01 27.02
C ALA A 360 3.91 -43.55 28.43
N THR A 361 2.69 -43.01 28.42
CA THR A 361 1.66 -42.98 29.47
C THR A 361 1.76 -42.02 30.66
N GLY A 362 0.65 -41.31 30.85
CA GLY A 362 0.30 -40.68 32.12
C GLY A 362 -0.84 -39.63 32.01
N THR A 363 -2.06 -40.10 32.07
CA THR A 363 -3.32 -39.39 32.30
C THR A 363 -3.36 -38.59 33.58
N SER A 364 -3.99 -37.40 33.58
CA SER A 364 -5.08 -37.02 34.52
C SER A 364 -5.48 -35.54 34.36
N SER A 365 -6.75 -35.30 34.10
CA SER A 365 -7.51 -34.09 34.43
C SER A 365 -8.24 -34.36 35.77
N PRO A 366 -9.08 -33.44 36.33
CA PRO A 366 -9.17 -31.97 36.23
C PRO A 366 -9.28 -31.28 37.61
N SER A 367 -9.27 -29.96 37.67
CA SER A 367 -10.09 -29.26 38.66
C SER A 367 -10.28 -27.78 38.37
N SER A 368 -11.50 -27.36 38.53
CA SER A 368 -12.17 -26.07 38.46
C SER A 368 -11.66 -25.10 39.51
N ALA A 369 -11.67 -23.81 39.23
CA ALA A 369 -12.35 -22.74 39.99
C ALA A 369 -11.82 -21.34 39.68
N GLY A 370 -12.72 -20.39 39.56
CA GLY A 370 -12.57 -19.04 40.12
C GLY A 370 -12.48 -17.91 39.14
N ARG A 371 -13.61 -17.32 38.73
CA ARG A 371 -13.67 -15.94 38.25
C ARG A 371 -13.52 -14.96 39.44
N PRO A 372 -12.95 -13.79 39.22
CA PRO A 372 -13.49 -12.60 39.85
C PRO A 372 -14.00 -11.57 38.82
N HIS A 373 -15.16 -11.05 39.09
CA HIS A 373 -15.76 -9.88 38.49
C HIS A 373 -14.93 -8.64 38.84
N SER A 374 -14.60 -7.79 37.87
CA SER A 374 -14.22 -6.41 38.15
C SER A 374 -15.22 -5.47 37.47
N THR A 375 -15.88 -4.71 38.30
CA THR A 375 -16.81 -3.65 37.98
C THR A 375 -16.08 -2.46 37.35
N ILE A 376 -16.53 -2.05 36.16
CA ILE A 376 -16.07 -0.81 35.53
C ILE A 376 -16.96 0.33 36.02
N SER A 377 -16.34 1.28 36.73
CA SER A 377 -16.96 2.56 37.10
C SER A 377 -16.98 3.50 35.90
N TRP A 378 -18.18 3.99 35.57
CA TRP A 378 -18.38 5.06 34.59
C TRP A 378 -18.12 6.41 35.29
N VAL A 379 -17.13 7.15 34.80
CA VAL A 379 -16.92 8.55 35.16
C VAL A 379 -17.58 9.41 34.09
N LEU A 380 -18.68 10.06 34.50
CA LEU A 380 -19.34 11.12 33.73
C LEU A 380 -18.46 12.39 33.80
N VAL A 381 -17.96 12.84 32.66
CA VAL A 381 -17.40 14.19 32.51
C VAL A 381 -18.50 15.11 31.97
N VAL A 382 -19.00 15.99 32.85
CA VAL A 382 -19.93 17.06 32.51
C VAL A 382 -19.10 18.23 31.93
N SER A 383 -19.31 18.52 30.66
CA SER A 383 -18.73 19.71 30.02
C SER A 383 -19.54 20.94 30.35
N LEU A 384 -18.90 21.90 30.98
CA LEU A 384 -19.42 23.20 31.33
C LEU A 384 -19.38 24.13 30.09
N LEU A 385 -20.55 24.49 29.59
CA LEU A 385 -20.73 25.55 28.59
C LEU A 385 -20.51 26.91 29.28
N CYS A 386 -19.52 27.67 28.90
CA CYS A 386 -19.41 29.09 29.15
C CYS A 386 -19.93 29.88 27.94
N LEU A 387 -21.11 30.41 28.09
CA LEU A 387 -21.66 31.52 27.31
C LEU A 387 -20.88 32.81 27.68
N VAL A 388 -20.26 33.44 26.71
CA VAL A 388 -19.95 34.87 26.81
C VAL A 388 -20.67 35.59 25.68
N SER A 389 -21.66 36.34 26.12
CA SER A 389 -22.48 37.25 25.32
C SER A 389 -21.85 38.64 25.30
N LEU A 390 -21.87 39.27 24.12
CA LEU A 390 -22.08 40.69 23.82
C LEU A 390 -21.08 41.75 24.24
N GLY A 391 -20.73 42.54 23.26
CA GLY A 391 -20.51 43.95 23.47
C GLY A 391 -19.76 44.67 22.35
N LEU A 392 -20.55 45.37 21.50
CA LEU A 392 -20.22 46.49 20.60
C LEU A 392 -19.67 46.14 19.23
#